data_48ba240c6d830fc29a3536c5b5b1e8fe
#
_entry.id   48ba240c6d830fc29a3536c5b5b1e8fe
#
_cell.length_a   1.000
_cell.length_b   1.000
_cell.length_c   1.000
_cell.angle_alpha   90.00
_cell.angle_beta   90.00
_cell.angle_gamma   90.00
#
_symmetry.space_group_name_H-M   'P 1'
#
loop_
_entity.id
_entity.type
_entity.pdbx_description
1 polymer ?
#
loop_
_entity_poly.entity_id
_entity_poly.type
_entity_poly.pdbx_seq_one_letter_code
_entity_poly.pdbx_strand_id
1 'polypeptide(L)'
;VLTHALEAYASVMATDYTDGLALKAMKNVFEYLPRAYENGNDVEARCKMADASCMAGMAFNNAFLGVCHSMAHKLGAFHHIPHGIANALLISMVVDYNAAECPRKMGTFSQYQYPHTMARYAECARFVGIQAKDDAEAVQKLIAKIEELKEKVGIKKTIADYGVDEKYFLETLD
;
A
#
# COMPACT_ATOMS: atom_id res chain seq x y z
N VAL A 1 3.79 5.60 -3.53
CA VAL A 1 4.83 4.62 -3.91
C VAL A 1 4.66 3.31 -3.16
N LEU A 2 4.58 3.33 -1.82
CA LEU A 2 4.40 2.11 -1.03
C LEU A 2 3.11 1.37 -1.39
N THR A 3 2.00 2.08 -1.52
CA THR A 3 0.71 1.51 -1.91
C THR A 3 0.76 0.87 -3.30
N HIS A 4 1.36 1.55 -4.28
CA HIS A 4 1.57 0.98 -5.61
C HIS A 4 2.33 -0.36 -5.55
N ALA A 5 3.43 -0.39 -4.78
CA ALA A 5 4.24 -1.58 -4.63
C ALA A 5 3.50 -2.74 -3.94
N LEU A 6 2.76 -2.44 -2.85
CA LEU A 6 1.98 -3.45 -2.11
C LEU A 6 0.83 -4.02 -2.97
N GLU A 7 0.10 -3.16 -3.69
CA GLU A 7 -0.99 -3.63 -4.55
C GLU A 7 -0.47 -4.40 -5.76
N ALA A 8 0.61 -3.95 -6.40
CA ALA A 8 1.24 -4.68 -7.50
C ALA A 8 1.73 -6.06 -7.05
N TYR A 9 2.33 -6.15 -5.86
CA TYR A 9 2.82 -7.42 -5.30
C TYR A 9 1.69 -8.39 -4.95
N ALA A 10 0.59 -7.90 -4.39
CA ALA A 10 -0.58 -8.72 -4.03
C ALA A 10 -1.52 -9.02 -5.23
N SER A 11 -1.24 -8.45 -6.39
CA SER A 11 -2.07 -8.62 -7.57
C SER A 11 -2.06 -10.05 -8.09
N VAL A 12 -3.18 -10.51 -8.62
CA VAL A 12 -3.27 -11.79 -9.34
C VAL A 12 -2.52 -11.79 -10.68
N MET A 13 -2.12 -10.62 -11.15
CA MET A 13 -1.31 -10.44 -12.37
C MET A 13 0.19 -10.26 -12.06
N ALA A 14 0.59 -10.42 -10.79
CA ALA A 14 1.98 -10.32 -10.39
C ALA A 14 2.83 -11.42 -11.05
N THR A 15 4.08 -11.08 -11.31
CA THR A 15 5.10 -11.97 -11.89
C THR A 15 6.41 -11.78 -11.13
N ASP A 16 7.35 -12.72 -11.24
CA ASP A 16 8.68 -12.61 -10.64
C ASP A 16 9.36 -11.26 -10.98
N TYR A 17 9.13 -10.76 -12.19
CA TYR A 17 9.65 -9.46 -12.63
C TYR A 17 9.04 -8.30 -11.85
N THR A 18 7.70 -8.25 -11.74
CA THR A 18 7.00 -7.19 -11.00
C THR A 18 7.26 -7.28 -9.50
N ASP A 19 7.42 -8.50 -8.98
CA ASP A 19 7.72 -8.78 -7.58
C ASP A 19 9.08 -8.22 -7.16
N GLY A 20 10.11 -8.46 -7.96
CA GLY A 20 11.44 -7.92 -7.69
C GLY A 20 11.45 -6.38 -7.62
N LEU A 21 10.73 -5.73 -8.53
CA LEU A 21 10.59 -4.27 -8.54
C LEU A 21 9.80 -3.76 -7.34
N ALA A 22 8.65 -4.39 -7.03
CA ALA A 22 7.79 -4.01 -5.92
C ALA A 22 8.49 -4.16 -4.56
N LEU A 23 9.12 -5.30 -4.31
CA LEU A 23 9.86 -5.55 -3.07
C LEU A 23 11.00 -4.54 -2.87
N LYS A 24 11.77 -4.26 -3.93
CA LYS A 24 12.85 -3.27 -3.84
C LYS A 24 12.33 -1.87 -3.61
N ALA A 25 11.22 -1.48 -4.25
CA ALA A 25 10.57 -0.21 -4.01
C ALA A 25 10.10 -0.08 -2.56
N MET A 26 9.43 -1.10 -2.01
CA MET A 26 9.00 -1.12 -0.60
C MET A 26 10.16 -0.93 0.37
N LYS A 27 11.26 -1.67 0.17
CA LYS A 27 12.45 -1.54 1.01
C LYS A 27 13.00 -0.12 0.99
N ASN A 28 13.14 0.47 -0.19
CA ASN A 28 13.62 1.83 -0.32
C ASN A 28 12.68 2.84 0.38
N VAL A 29 11.37 2.66 0.29
CA VAL A 29 10.42 3.55 0.96
C VAL A 29 10.58 3.49 2.47
N PHE A 30 10.60 2.30 3.07
CA PHE A 30 10.74 2.17 4.52
C PHE A 30 12.08 2.70 5.05
N GLU A 31 13.14 2.61 4.26
CA GLU A 31 14.47 3.05 4.65
C GLU A 31 14.69 4.55 4.43
N TYR A 32 14.24 5.09 3.30
CA TYR A 32 14.64 6.42 2.86
C TYR A 32 13.53 7.48 2.90
N LEU A 33 12.24 7.10 2.95
CA LEU A 33 11.18 8.12 3.00
C LEU A 33 11.26 9.02 4.24
N PRO A 34 11.49 8.52 5.48
CA PRO A 34 11.65 9.39 6.64
C PRO A 34 12.81 10.37 6.46
N ARG A 35 13.96 9.91 5.99
CA ARG A 35 15.15 10.76 5.74
C ARG A 35 14.86 11.85 4.71
N ALA A 36 14.20 11.50 3.60
CA ALA A 36 13.85 12.44 2.55
C ALA A 36 12.81 13.47 3.01
N TYR A 37 11.92 13.08 3.93
CA TYR A 37 10.93 13.96 4.53
C TYR A 37 11.55 14.93 5.55
N GLU A 38 12.42 14.44 6.42
CA GLU A 38 13.12 15.26 7.42
C GLU A 38 14.12 16.23 6.81
N ASN A 39 14.83 15.82 5.76
CA ASN A 39 15.83 16.62 5.09
C ASN A 39 15.70 16.56 3.57
N GLY A 40 15.05 17.55 2.98
CA GLY A 40 14.90 17.67 1.54
C GLY A 40 16.22 17.81 0.75
N ASN A 41 17.36 18.07 1.42
CA ASN A 41 18.69 18.14 0.83
C ASN A 41 19.48 16.81 0.96
N ASP A 42 18.91 15.77 1.55
CA ASP A 42 19.50 14.43 1.55
C ASP A 42 19.40 13.82 0.15
N VAL A 43 20.41 14.06 -0.65
CA VAL A 43 20.46 13.66 -2.07
C VAL A 43 20.34 12.14 -2.21
N GLU A 44 20.99 11.36 -1.34
CA GLU A 44 20.88 9.89 -1.36
C GLU A 44 19.44 9.45 -1.15
N ALA A 45 18.79 9.92 -0.08
CA ALA A 45 17.41 9.56 0.23
C ALA A 45 16.46 9.98 -0.91
N ARG A 46 16.63 11.15 -1.48
CA ARG A 46 15.81 11.62 -2.62
C ARG A 46 16.02 10.75 -3.86
N CYS A 47 17.25 10.38 -4.19
CA CYS A 47 17.53 9.47 -5.30
C CYS A 47 16.90 8.10 -5.07
N LYS A 48 17.03 7.54 -3.86
CA LYS A 48 16.40 6.25 -3.52
C LYS A 48 14.87 6.30 -3.57
N MET A 49 14.27 7.44 -3.21
CA MET A 49 12.81 7.62 -3.36
C MET A 49 12.40 7.77 -4.83
N ALA A 50 13.20 8.43 -5.67
CA ALA A 50 12.95 8.51 -7.11
C ALA A 50 13.05 7.11 -7.76
N ASP A 51 14.07 6.33 -7.41
CA ASP A 51 14.23 4.94 -7.85
C ASP A 51 13.02 4.09 -7.42
N ALA A 52 12.59 4.23 -6.14
CA ALA A 52 11.43 3.51 -5.62
C ALA A 52 10.15 3.86 -6.39
N SER A 53 9.95 5.14 -6.70
CA SER A 53 8.80 5.59 -7.49
C SER A 53 8.79 5.00 -8.89
N CYS A 54 9.95 4.98 -9.55
CA CYS A 54 10.09 4.39 -10.88
C CYS A 54 9.83 2.86 -10.86
N MET A 55 10.44 2.15 -9.91
CA MET A 55 10.26 0.70 -9.77
C MET A 55 8.82 0.32 -9.46
N ALA A 56 8.16 1.01 -8.52
CA ALA A 56 6.76 0.80 -8.24
C ALA A 56 5.87 1.11 -9.45
N GLY A 57 6.22 2.16 -10.22
CA GLY A 57 5.57 2.52 -11.47
C GLY A 57 5.63 1.39 -12.50
N MET A 58 6.81 0.82 -12.73
CA MET A 58 7.00 -0.32 -13.63
C MET A 58 6.27 -1.58 -13.13
N ALA A 59 6.27 -1.83 -11.82
CA ALA A 59 5.58 -2.97 -11.23
C ALA A 59 4.07 -2.88 -11.48
N PHE A 60 3.41 -1.81 -11.05
CA PHE A 60 1.95 -1.70 -11.17
C PHE A 60 1.47 -1.53 -12.62
N ASN A 61 2.28 -0.97 -13.50
CA ASN A 61 1.92 -0.85 -14.92
C ASN A 61 1.77 -2.22 -15.60
N ASN A 62 2.40 -3.25 -15.06
CA ASN A 62 2.31 -4.62 -15.56
C ASN A 62 1.42 -5.53 -14.68
N ALA A 63 1.41 -5.32 -13.36
CA ALA A 63 0.62 -6.14 -12.43
C ALA A 63 -0.73 -5.53 -12.05
N PHE A 64 -0.99 -4.28 -12.46
CA PHE A 64 -2.16 -3.49 -12.12
C PHE A 64 -2.24 -3.11 -10.63
N LEU A 65 -3.32 -2.43 -10.26
CA LEU A 65 -3.63 -1.95 -8.92
C LEU A 65 -4.89 -2.64 -8.39
N GLY A 66 -5.20 -2.39 -7.13
CA GLY A 66 -6.31 -3.03 -6.45
C GLY A 66 -7.33 -2.04 -5.90
N VAL A 67 -8.02 -2.47 -4.84
CA VAL A 67 -9.15 -1.76 -4.24
C VAL A 67 -8.72 -0.47 -3.55
N CYS A 68 -7.47 -0.40 -3.02
CA CYS A 68 -6.98 0.82 -2.39
C CYS A 68 -6.99 2.01 -3.35
N HIS A 69 -6.43 1.84 -4.55
CA HIS A 69 -6.45 2.90 -5.56
C HIS A 69 -7.85 3.19 -6.07
N SER A 70 -8.72 2.18 -6.22
CA SER A 70 -10.12 2.39 -6.61
C SER A 70 -10.86 3.30 -5.64
N MET A 71 -10.70 3.08 -4.33
CA MET A 71 -11.29 3.94 -3.30
C MET A 71 -10.59 5.31 -3.22
N ALA A 72 -9.26 5.35 -3.32
CA ALA A 72 -8.50 6.60 -3.28
C ALA A 72 -8.87 7.55 -4.42
N HIS A 73 -9.17 7.03 -5.60
CA HIS A 73 -9.66 7.83 -6.73
C HIS A 73 -11.01 8.50 -6.41
N LYS A 74 -11.92 7.82 -5.70
CA LYS A 74 -13.19 8.40 -5.26
C LYS A 74 -12.95 9.53 -4.24
N LEU A 75 -12.08 9.29 -3.24
CA LEU A 75 -11.70 10.33 -2.27
C LEU A 75 -11.09 11.56 -2.96
N GLY A 76 -10.27 11.36 -3.96
CA GLY A 76 -9.70 12.46 -4.75
C GLY A 76 -10.75 13.20 -5.58
N ALA A 77 -11.63 12.48 -6.25
CA ALA A 77 -12.62 13.04 -7.15
C ALA A 77 -13.72 13.83 -6.42
N PHE A 78 -14.24 13.29 -5.31
CA PHE A 78 -15.36 13.91 -4.59
C PHE A 78 -14.94 14.82 -3.45
N HIS A 79 -13.81 14.51 -2.80
CA HIS A 79 -13.38 15.22 -1.58
C HIS A 79 -12.05 15.96 -1.73
N HIS A 80 -11.47 15.97 -2.93
CA HIS A 80 -10.23 16.68 -3.25
C HIS A 80 -9.03 16.29 -2.37
N ILE A 81 -9.03 15.10 -1.80
CA ILE A 81 -7.88 14.59 -1.04
C ILE A 81 -6.74 14.27 -2.03
N PRO A 82 -5.52 14.78 -1.79
CA PRO A 82 -4.38 14.47 -2.65
C PRO A 82 -4.17 12.97 -2.76
N HIS A 83 -3.91 12.47 -3.97
CA HIS A 83 -3.84 11.05 -4.30
C HIS A 83 -2.97 10.22 -3.35
N GLY A 84 -1.75 10.70 -3.04
CA GLY A 84 -0.85 10.00 -2.12
C GLY A 84 -1.39 9.90 -0.69
N ILE A 85 -2.09 10.94 -0.22
CA ILE A 85 -2.73 10.96 1.10
C ILE A 85 -3.93 10.01 1.13
N ALA A 86 -4.80 10.06 0.12
CA ALA A 86 -5.94 9.15 0.02
C ALA A 86 -5.51 7.68 0.08
N ASN A 87 -4.48 7.31 -0.67
CA ASN A 87 -3.91 5.96 -0.61
C ASN A 87 -3.31 5.62 0.76
N ALA A 88 -2.58 6.55 1.38
CA ALA A 88 -1.98 6.34 2.69
C ALA A 88 -3.04 6.12 3.79
N LEU A 89 -4.17 6.83 3.72
CA LEU A 89 -5.28 6.66 4.67
C LEU A 89 -5.92 5.26 4.59
N LEU A 90 -5.96 4.67 3.40
CA LEU A 90 -6.69 3.44 3.13
C LEU A 90 -5.84 2.17 3.22
N ILE A 91 -4.53 2.25 2.93
CA ILE A 91 -3.71 1.07 2.66
C ILE A 91 -3.67 0.06 3.81
N SER A 92 -3.61 0.50 5.05
CA SER A 92 -3.54 -0.39 6.21
C SER A 92 -4.80 -1.24 6.35
N MET A 93 -5.96 -0.61 6.17
CA MET A 93 -7.25 -1.31 6.18
C MET A 93 -7.38 -2.26 4.99
N VAL A 94 -6.87 -1.88 3.83
CA VAL A 94 -6.89 -2.74 2.63
C VAL A 94 -5.98 -3.95 2.81
N VAL A 95 -4.80 -3.78 3.40
CA VAL A 95 -3.89 -4.91 3.69
C VAL A 95 -4.57 -5.89 4.67
N ASP A 96 -5.19 -5.39 5.73
CA ASP A 96 -5.91 -6.22 6.70
C ASP A 96 -7.09 -6.97 6.05
N TYR A 97 -7.91 -6.25 5.29
CA TYR A 97 -9.04 -6.83 4.56
C TYR A 97 -8.61 -7.91 3.55
N ASN A 98 -7.57 -7.64 2.77
CA ASN A 98 -7.10 -8.58 1.76
C ASN A 98 -6.39 -9.80 2.36
N ALA A 99 -5.77 -9.66 3.54
CA ALA A 99 -5.11 -10.75 4.25
C ALA A 99 -6.10 -11.63 5.05
N ALA A 100 -7.35 -11.19 5.23
CA ALA A 100 -8.35 -11.98 5.92
C ALA A 100 -8.60 -13.31 5.19
N GLU A 101 -8.86 -14.37 5.95
CA GLU A 101 -9.33 -15.65 5.43
C GLU A 101 -10.76 -15.51 4.91
N CYS A 102 -10.91 -14.86 3.76
CA CYS A 102 -12.21 -14.81 3.09
C CYS A 102 -12.18 -15.76 1.89
N PRO A 103 -12.65 -16.98 2.02
CA PRO A 103 -12.47 -18.04 1.03
C PRO A 103 -13.40 -17.88 -0.19
N ARG A 104 -14.35 -16.99 -0.18
CA ARG A 104 -15.34 -16.88 -1.24
C ARG A 104 -15.32 -15.51 -1.91
N LYS A 105 -14.20 -15.17 -2.50
CA LYS A 105 -14.24 -14.14 -3.53
C LYS A 105 -14.73 -14.78 -4.80
N MET A 106 -15.89 -14.33 -5.19
CA MET A 106 -16.51 -14.33 -6.47
C MET A 106 -15.82 -15.19 -7.54
N GLY A 107 -16.33 -16.39 -7.73
CA GLY A 107 -15.79 -17.41 -8.61
C GLY A 107 -15.89 -17.12 -10.10
N THR A 108 -15.89 -15.86 -10.52
CA THR A 108 -15.90 -15.51 -11.95
C THR A 108 -14.54 -15.72 -12.60
N PHE A 109 -13.46 -15.66 -11.83
CA PHE A 109 -12.09 -15.82 -12.33
C PHE A 109 -11.36 -16.92 -11.56
N SER A 110 -10.75 -17.87 -12.27
CA SER A 110 -10.06 -19.02 -11.70
C SER A 110 -8.92 -18.67 -10.76
N GLN A 111 -8.24 -17.53 -10.96
CA GLN A 111 -7.18 -17.03 -10.11
C GLN A 111 -7.61 -16.73 -8.66
N TYR A 112 -8.91 -16.57 -8.39
CA TYR A 112 -9.44 -16.35 -7.04
C TYR A 112 -9.77 -17.65 -6.29
N GLN A 113 -9.61 -18.83 -6.90
CA GLN A 113 -9.87 -20.11 -6.26
C GLN A 113 -8.90 -20.43 -5.12
N TYR A 114 -7.68 -19.88 -5.20
CA TYR A 114 -6.60 -20.15 -4.25
C TYR A 114 -6.05 -18.84 -3.70
N PRO A 115 -6.74 -18.20 -2.74
CA PRO A 115 -6.26 -16.95 -2.16
C PRO A 115 -4.96 -17.16 -1.40
N HIS A 116 -3.95 -16.38 -1.73
CA HIS A 116 -2.62 -16.43 -1.10
C HIS A 116 -2.12 -15.06 -0.68
N THR A 117 -3.01 -14.08 -0.59
CA THR A 117 -2.65 -12.69 -0.32
C THR A 117 -2.01 -12.48 1.04
N MET A 118 -2.44 -13.24 2.07
CA MET A 118 -1.81 -13.21 3.40
C MET A 118 -0.33 -13.61 3.29
N ALA A 119 -0.02 -14.71 2.61
CA ALA A 119 1.36 -15.17 2.41
C ALA A 119 2.19 -14.12 1.64
N ARG A 120 1.62 -13.51 0.62
CA ARG A 120 2.26 -12.45 -0.17
C ARG A 120 2.61 -11.22 0.69
N TYR A 121 1.70 -10.75 1.54
CA TYR A 121 2.01 -9.65 2.45
C TYR A 121 2.99 -10.05 3.55
N ALA A 122 2.94 -11.30 4.05
CA ALA A 122 3.92 -11.80 4.98
C ALA A 122 5.34 -11.86 4.38
N GLU A 123 5.44 -12.19 3.10
CA GLU A 123 6.68 -12.16 2.34
C GLU A 123 7.22 -10.72 2.22
N CYS A 124 6.36 -9.74 1.89
CA CYS A 124 6.72 -8.31 1.94
C CYS A 124 7.27 -7.90 3.31
N ALA A 125 6.58 -8.31 4.38
CA ALA A 125 7.00 -8.01 5.76
C ALA A 125 8.41 -8.54 6.05
N ARG A 126 8.67 -9.80 5.72
CA ARG A 126 9.99 -10.44 5.93
C ARG A 126 11.07 -9.77 5.09
N PHE A 127 10.75 -9.42 3.84
CA PHE A 127 11.70 -8.74 2.95
C PHE A 127 12.15 -7.37 3.49
N VAL A 128 11.25 -6.65 4.15
CA VAL A 128 11.60 -5.37 4.80
C VAL A 128 12.14 -5.53 6.23
N GLY A 129 12.51 -6.75 6.62
CA GLY A 129 13.21 -7.07 7.87
C GLY A 129 12.31 -7.35 9.07
N ILE A 130 11.01 -7.53 8.88
CA ILE A 130 10.08 -7.86 9.99
C ILE A 130 10.24 -9.34 10.35
N GLN A 131 10.49 -9.61 11.64
CA GLN A 131 10.52 -10.95 12.21
C GLN A 131 9.15 -11.30 12.77
N ALA A 132 8.62 -12.47 12.40
CA ALA A 132 7.32 -12.94 12.85
C ALA A 132 7.29 -14.49 12.91
N LYS A 133 6.51 -15.03 13.81
CA LYS A 133 6.37 -16.48 14.01
C LYS A 133 5.54 -17.15 12.90
N ASP A 134 4.58 -16.43 12.34
CA ASP A 134 3.67 -16.88 11.29
C ASP A 134 3.29 -15.73 10.35
N ASP A 135 2.52 -16.04 9.31
CA ASP A 135 2.11 -15.08 8.30
C ASP A 135 1.14 -14.04 8.84
N ALA A 136 0.23 -14.44 9.74
CA ALA A 136 -0.74 -13.52 10.33
C ALA A 136 -0.02 -12.45 11.19
N GLU A 137 0.93 -12.86 12.02
CA GLU A 137 1.74 -11.92 12.80
C GLU A 137 2.60 -11.02 11.89
N ALA A 138 3.15 -11.57 10.80
CA ALA A 138 3.93 -10.81 9.83
C ALA A 138 3.09 -9.69 9.21
N VAL A 139 1.87 -9.97 8.80
CA VAL A 139 0.92 -8.98 8.24
C VAL A 139 0.57 -7.91 9.26
N GLN A 140 0.24 -8.28 10.51
CA GLN A 140 -0.08 -7.30 11.54
C GLN A 140 1.11 -6.38 11.87
N LYS A 141 2.32 -6.93 11.89
CA LYS A 141 3.54 -6.13 12.06
C LYS A 141 3.84 -5.25 10.84
N LEU A 142 3.51 -5.69 9.64
CA LEU A 142 3.61 -4.85 8.43
C LEU A 142 2.66 -3.66 8.52
N ILE A 143 1.41 -3.89 8.91
CA ILE A 143 0.41 -2.84 9.13
C ILE A 143 0.93 -1.83 10.17
N ALA A 144 1.42 -2.32 11.30
CA ALA A 144 1.98 -1.45 12.35
C ALA A 144 3.15 -0.61 11.83
N LYS A 145 4.04 -1.20 11.01
CA LYS A 145 5.16 -0.48 10.40
C LYS A 145 4.71 0.56 9.37
N ILE A 146 3.62 0.30 8.65
CA ILE A 146 3.00 1.29 7.75
C ILE A 146 2.43 2.45 8.57
N GLU A 147 1.71 2.18 9.66
CA GLU A 147 1.18 3.23 10.54
C GLU A 147 2.29 4.09 11.15
N GLU A 148 3.36 3.47 11.65
CA GLU A 148 4.55 4.18 12.14
C GLU A 148 5.16 5.08 11.06
N LEU A 149 5.26 4.61 9.82
CA LEU A 149 5.76 5.40 8.70
C LEU A 149 4.86 6.60 8.41
N LYS A 150 3.54 6.40 8.41
CA LYS A 150 2.55 7.48 8.22
C LYS A 150 2.69 8.57 9.29
N GLU A 151 2.84 8.17 10.55
CA GLU A 151 3.05 9.12 11.65
C GLU A 151 4.35 9.92 11.47
N LYS A 152 5.46 9.26 11.09
CA LYS A 152 6.75 9.91 10.84
C LYS A 152 6.71 10.96 9.75
N VAL A 153 5.88 10.77 8.73
CA VAL A 153 5.75 11.72 7.62
C VAL A 153 4.52 12.62 7.74
N GLY A 154 3.89 12.67 8.90
CA GLY A 154 2.83 13.62 9.24
C GLY A 154 1.48 13.35 8.55
N ILE A 155 1.21 12.10 8.12
CA ILE A 155 -0.12 11.73 7.62
C ILE A 155 -1.10 11.69 8.79
N LYS A 156 -2.21 12.42 8.67
CA LYS A 156 -3.28 12.45 9.68
C LYS A 156 -4.05 11.11 9.70
N LYS A 157 -4.78 10.85 10.78
CA LYS A 157 -5.37 9.53 11.04
C LYS A 157 -6.64 9.25 10.26
N THR A 158 -7.44 10.27 9.96
CA THR A 158 -8.78 10.11 9.40
C THR A 158 -9.01 10.99 8.19
N ILE A 159 -9.97 10.62 7.35
CA ILE A 159 -10.42 11.47 6.24
C ILE A 159 -11.05 12.78 6.72
N ALA A 160 -11.68 12.76 7.89
CA ALA A 160 -12.26 13.97 8.52
C ALA A 160 -11.18 15.01 8.87
N ASP A 161 -9.98 14.58 9.25
CA ASP A 161 -8.85 15.47 9.51
C ASP A 161 -8.40 16.25 8.27
N TYR A 162 -8.77 15.77 7.08
CA TYR A 162 -8.55 16.46 5.79
C TYR A 162 -9.76 17.25 5.30
N GLY A 163 -10.75 17.47 6.18
CA GLY A 163 -11.90 18.34 5.91
C GLY A 163 -13.06 17.66 5.17
N VAL A 164 -13.10 16.34 5.14
CA VAL A 164 -14.22 15.59 4.55
C VAL A 164 -15.40 15.67 5.50
N ASP A 165 -16.52 16.21 4.99
CA ASP A 165 -17.79 16.23 5.70
C ASP A 165 -18.45 14.85 5.68
N GLU A 166 -18.86 14.34 6.85
CA GLU A 166 -19.39 12.99 6.99
C GLU A 166 -20.69 12.80 6.19
N LYS A 167 -21.57 13.78 6.19
CA LYS A 167 -22.86 13.68 5.47
C LYS A 167 -22.61 13.60 3.97
N TYR A 168 -21.77 14.49 3.44
CA TYR A 168 -21.43 14.49 2.02
C TYR A 168 -20.67 13.22 1.62
N PHE A 169 -19.80 12.71 2.51
CA PHE A 169 -19.13 11.44 2.29
C PHE A 169 -20.12 10.29 2.12
N LEU A 170 -21.11 10.18 3.01
CA LEU A 170 -22.14 9.13 2.93
C LEU A 170 -23.00 9.25 1.67
N GLU A 171 -23.30 10.48 1.22
CA GLU A 171 -24.05 10.73 -0.01
C GLU A 171 -23.27 10.35 -1.29
N THR A 172 -21.92 10.25 -1.21
CA THR A 172 -21.05 9.96 -2.36
C THR A 172 -20.50 8.53 -2.37
N LEU A 173 -20.92 7.67 -1.42
CA LEU A 173 -20.49 6.27 -1.34
C LEU A 173 -21.10 5.39 -2.45
N ASP A 174 -22.28 5.74 -2.96
CA ASP A 174 -22.98 5.06 -4.03
C ASP A 174 -22.45 5.52 -5.42
#